data_aaa84d1b3c91dae3ecd71d82af0ebbcc
#
_entry.id   aaa84d1b3c91dae3ecd71d82af0ebbcc
#
_cell.length_a   1.000
_cell.length_b   1.000
_cell.length_c   1.000
_cell.angle_alpha   90.00
_cell.angle_beta   90.00
_cell.angle_gamma   90.00
#
_symmetry.space_group_name_H-M   'P 1'
#
loop_
_entity.id
_entity.type
_entity.pdbx_description
1 polymer ?
#
loop_
_entity_poly.entity_id
_entity_poly.type
_entity_poly.pdbx_seq_one_letter_code
_entity_poly.pdbx_strand_id
1 'polypeptide(L)'
;DECPEVIGSKLNGGCPEVPVEIIEVLNTYGSSINFAASSDRILGKKTINILNQIKSLLDQYPNGNLIIEGHTSSDGDKEYNQFLSIKRAESVKKYLINLGVDKKRLESVGKGDSEPIDSNDNPISRARNRRVQFKTNFN
;
A
#
# COMPACT_ATOMS: atom_id res chain seq x y z
N ASP A 1 -2.97 27.54 8.48
CA ASP A 1 -2.39 26.23 8.34
C ASP A 1 -1.65 26.11 7.01
N GLU A 2 -1.03 25.00 6.82
CA GLU A 2 -0.11 24.83 5.71
C GLU A 2 -0.71 24.22 4.48
N CYS A 3 -1.96 23.86 4.53
CA CYS A 3 -2.55 23.21 3.36
C CYS A 3 -2.85 24.25 2.30
N PRO A 4 -2.52 23.99 1.03
CA PRO A 4 -2.96 24.88 -0.02
C PRO A 4 -4.48 24.90 -0.01
N GLU A 5 -5.05 25.98 -0.51
CA GLU A 5 -6.47 26.07 -0.48
C GLU A 5 -7.07 24.92 -1.24
N VAL A 6 -7.93 24.22 -0.56
CA VAL A 6 -8.71 23.13 -1.12
C VAL A 6 -10.13 23.38 -0.70
N ILE A 7 -11.01 23.48 -1.66
CA ILE A 7 -12.40 23.76 -1.37
C ILE A 7 -12.98 22.59 -0.58
N GLY A 8 -13.69 22.88 0.47
CA GLY A 8 -14.32 21.87 1.30
C GLY A 8 -13.50 21.42 2.49
N SER A 9 -12.29 21.94 2.65
CA SER A 9 -11.42 21.53 3.75
C SER A 9 -11.60 22.35 5.01
N LYS A 10 -12.55 23.26 5.03
CA LYS A 10 -12.72 24.19 6.13
C LYS A 10 -12.99 23.50 7.46
N LEU A 11 -13.72 22.41 7.42
CA LEU A 11 -14.09 21.69 8.63
C LEU A 11 -12.89 21.04 9.30
N ASN A 12 -11.82 20.87 8.56
CA ASN A 12 -10.61 20.22 9.03
C ASN A 12 -9.47 21.21 9.25
N GLY A 13 -9.80 22.47 9.48
CA GLY A 13 -8.77 23.46 9.71
C GLY A 13 -7.98 23.82 8.48
N GLY A 14 -8.53 23.57 7.30
CA GLY A 14 -7.90 23.91 6.05
C GLY A 14 -7.21 22.75 5.34
N CYS A 15 -6.97 21.64 6.03
CA CYS A 15 -6.30 20.50 5.44
C CYS A 15 -7.31 19.40 5.12
N PRO A 16 -7.39 18.96 3.86
CA PRO A 16 -8.33 17.89 3.53
C PRO A 16 -7.86 16.55 4.08
N GLU A 17 -8.80 15.75 4.52
CA GLU A 17 -8.55 14.35 4.77
C GLU A 17 -8.65 13.63 3.44
N VAL A 18 -7.98 12.48 3.32
CA VAL A 18 -8.14 11.65 2.14
C VAL A 18 -9.53 11.03 2.16
N PRO A 19 -10.32 11.24 1.13
CA PRO A 19 -11.67 10.64 1.08
C PRO A 19 -11.61 9.12 1.13
N VAL A 20 -12.67 8.52 1.67
CA VAL A 20 -12.78 7.06 1.75
C VAL A 20 -12.65 6.43 0.37
N GLU A 21 -13.20 7.07 -0.66
CA GLU A 21 -13.12 6.56 -2.02
C GLU A 21 -11.67 6.40 -2.49
N ILE A 22 -10.80 7.31 -2.09
CA ILE A 22 -9.39 7.23 -2.45
C ILE A 22 -8.72 6.07 -1.73
N ILE A 23 -9.07 5.84 -0.47
CA ILE A 23 -8.53 4.71 0.29
C ILE A 23 -8.94 3.38 -0.37
N GLU A 24 -10.19 3.30 -0.82
CA GLU A 24 -10.67 2.10 -1.51
C GLU A 24 -9.94 1.87 -2.84
N VAL A 25 -9.69 2.95 -3.58
CA VAL A 25 -8.93 2.86 -4.83
C VAL A 25 -7.50 2.40 -4.55
N LEU A 26 -6.87 2.94 -3.52
CA LEU A 26 -5.52 2.53 -3.13
C LEU A 26 -5.47 1.04 -2.81
N ASN A 27 -6.48 0.51 -2.11
CA ASN A 27 -6.50 -0.90 -1.76
C ASN A 27 -6.78 -1.79 -2.96
N THR A 28 -7.59 -1.32 -3.91
CA THR A 28 -7.76 -2.01 -5.18
C THR A 28 -6.43 -2.09 -5.93
N TYR A 29 -5.69 -1.00 -5.96
CA TYR A 29 -4.35 -0.98 -6.57
C TYR A 29 -3.42 -1.96 -5.87
N GLY A 30 -3.43 -1.97 -4.53
CA GLY A 30 -2.57 -2.86 -3.77
C GLY A 30 -2.78 -4.32 -4.09
N SER A 31 -4.03 -4.71 -4.31
CA SER A 31 -4.37 -6.09 -4.68
C SER A 31 -3.81 -6.48 -6.05
N SER A 32 -3.49 -5.50 -6.88
CA SER A 32 -3.01 -5.72 -8.24
C SER A 32 -1.48 -5.57 -8.37
N ILE A 33 -0.79 -5.28 -7.28
CA ILE A 33 0.67 -5.20 -7.29
C ILE A 33 1.23 -6.62 -7.32
N ASN A 34 2.05 -6.91 -8.32
CA ASN A 34 2.59 -8.24 -8.53
C ASN A 34 4.08 -8.31 -8.23
N PHE A 35 4.50 -9.46 -7.72
CA PHE A 35 5.91 -9.73 -7.43
C PHE A 35 6.31 -11.04 -8.09
N ALA A 36 7.60 -11.20 -8.34
CA ALA A 36 8.13 -12.49 -8.79
C ALA A 36 7.89 -13.53 -7.70
N ALA A 37 7.73 -14.78 -8.10
CA ALA A 37 7.45 -15.87 -7.17
C ALA A 37 8.50 -15.92 -6.06
N SER A 38 8.04 -16.02 -4.81
CA SER A 38 8.90 -16.09 -3.62
C SER A 38 9.94 -14.97 -3.57
N SER A 39 9.56 -13.78 -4.04
CA SER A 39 10.48 -12.66 -4.18
C SER A 39 9.80 -11.34 -3.84
N ASP A 40 10.60 -10.33 -3.57
CA ASP A 40 10.13 -8.95 -3.41
C ASP A 40 10.30 -8.14 -4.68
N ARG A 41 10.70 -8.75 -5.78
CA ARG A 41 10.92 -8.05 -7.04
C ARG A 41 9.58 -7.71 -7.70
N ILE A 42 9.37 -6.42 -7.91
CA ILE A 42 8.14 -5.90 -8.52
C ILE A 42 8.09 -6.30 -9.99
N LEU A 43 6.93 -6.77 -10.44
CA LEU A 43 6.74 -7.28 -11.79
C LEU A 43 5.64 -6.56 -12.55
N GLY A 44 5.95 -6.27 -13.82
CA GLY A 44 4.94 -5.95 -14.83
C GLY A 44 4.64 -4.48 -14.97
N LYS A 45 4.24 -4.11 -16.19
CA LYS A 45 3.89 -2.73 -16.52
C LYS A 45 2.67 -2.27 -15.76
N LYS A 46 1.71 -3.17 -15.53
CA LYS A 46 0.50 -2.83 -14.79
C LYS A 46 0.85 -2.41 -13.37
N THR A 47 1.74 -3.14 -12.72
CA THR A 47 2.20 -2.81 -11.37
C THR A 47 2.88 -1.45 -11.35
N ILE A 48 3.75 -1.19 -12.34
CA ILE A 48 4.46 0.08 -12.44
C ILE A 48 3.48 1.23 -12.64
N ASN A 49 2.48 1.04 -13.49
CA ASN A 49 1.45 2.06 -13.71
C ASN A 49 0.68 2.36 -12.44
N ILE A 50 0.36 1.33 -11.66
CA ILE A 50 -0.34 1.48 -10.39
C ILE A 50 0.51 2.29 -9.41
N LEU A 51 1.79 1.99 -9.32
CA LEU A 51 2.68 2.72 -8.42
C LEU A 51 2.81 4.18 -8.83
N ASN A 52 2.83 4.47 -10.13
CA ASN A 52 2.83 5.85 -10.60
C ASN A 52 1.53 6.57 -10.24
N GLN A 53 0.40 5.88 -10.29
CA GLN A 53 -0.88 6.47 -9.89
C GLN A 53 -0.93 6.74 -8.39
N ILE A 54 -0.35 5.85 -7.58
CA ILE A 54 -0.27 6.07 -6.14
C ILE A 54 0.58 7.31 -5.85
N LYS A 55 1.69 7.47 -6.56
CA LYS A 55 2.53 8.66 -6.42
C LYS A 55 1.74 9.92 -6.73
N SER A 56 0.95 9.89 -7.82
CA SER A 56 0.11 11.04 -8.18
C SER A 56 -0.91 11.38 -7.10
N LEU A 57 -1.50 10.37 -6.48
CA LEU A 57 -2.43 10.59 -5.38
C LEU A 57 -1.73 11.21 -4.18
N LEU A 58 -0.54 10.74 -3.85
CA LEU A 58 0.23 11.32 -2.75
C LEU A 58 0.61 12.77 -3.02
N ASP A 59 0.87 13.11 -4.27
CA ASP A 59 1.14 14.49 -4.64
C ASP A 59 -0.08 15.39 -4.46
N GLN A 60 -1.28 14.84 -4.66
CA GLN A 60 -2.53 15.59 -4.47
C GLN A 60 -2.84 15.84 -3.00
N TYR A 61 -2.30 15.02 -2.09
CA TYR A 61 -2.56 15.12 -0.66
C TYR A 61 -1.23 15.25 0.08
N PRO A 62 -0.55 16.38 -0.05
CA PRO A 62 0.86 16.50 0.39
C PRO A 62 1.08 16.32 1.88
N ASN A 63 0.04 16.44 2.70
CA ASN A 63 0.18 16.22 4.14
C ASN A 63 -0.19 14.82 4.57
N GLY A 64 -0.60 13.96 3.62
CA GLY A 64 -0.97 12.59 3.93
C GLY A 64 0.25 11.69 4.00
N ASN A 65 0.16 10.71 4.90
CA ASN A 65 1.16 9.66 5.03
C ASN A 65 0.54 8.33 4.61
N LEU A 66 1.36 7.44 4.11
CA LEU A 66 0.91 6.15 3.61
C LEU A 66 1.60 5.04 4.38
N ILE A 67 0.81 4.09 4.86
CA ILE A 67 1.32 2.87 5.47
C ILE A 67 1.12 1.75 4.44
N ILE A 68 2.18 1.06 4.10
CA ILE A 68 2.19 -0.01 3.11
C ILE A 68 2.27 -1.33 3.85
N GLU A 69 1.25 -2.16 3.74
CA GLU A 69 1.18 -3.43 4.44
C GLU A 69 1.31 -4.58 3.44
N GLY A 70 2.30 -5.44 3.68
CA GLY A 70 2.42 -6.67 2.92
C GLY A 70 1.71 -7.80 3.64
N HIS A 71 0.95 -8.59 2.89
CA HIS A 71 0.19 -9.72 3.44
C HIS A 71 0.47 -10.97 2.63
N THR A 72 0.38 -12.12 3.28
CA THR A 72 0.59 -13.42 2.64
C THR A 72 -0.60 -14.34 2.91
N SER A 73 -0.64 -15.46 2.19
CA SER A 73 -1.50 -16.58 2.56
C SER A 73 -0.82 -17.38 3.69
N SER A 74 -1.54 -18.34 4.25
CA SER A 74 -1.02 -19.12 5.37
C SER A 74 -0.21 -20.34 4.94
N ASP A 75 -0.13 -20.63 3.65
CA ASP A 75 0.61 -21.80 3.19
C ASP A 75 2.12 -21.53 3.21
N GLY A 76 2.88 -22.58 3.46
CA GLY A 76 4.33 -22.49 3.56
C GLY A 76 4.81 -22.14 4.95
N ASP A 77 6.08 -21.78 5.04
CA ASP A 77 6.71 -21.47 6.32
C ASP A 77 6.28 -20.10 6.84
N LYS A 78 5.79 -20.07 8.06
CA LYS A 78 5.25 -18.85 8.65
C LYS A 78 6.31 -17.75 8.82
N GLU A 79 7.50 -18.12 9.24
CA GLU A 79 8.56 -17.14 9.42
C GLU A 79 9.02 -16.57 8.08
N TYR A 80 9.11 -17.44 7.07
CA TYR A 80 9.45 -16.98 5.73
C TYR A 80 8.39 -16.04 5.18
N ASN A 81 7.11 -16.35 5.39
CA ASN A 81 6.01 -15.51 4.94
C ASN A 81 6.06 -14.15 5.62
N GLN A 82 6.35 -14.11 6.92
CA GLN A 82 6.50 -12.84 7.62
C GLN A 82 7.65 -12.03 7.03
N PHE A 83 8.79 -12.67 6.82
CA PHE A 83 9.94 -12.01 6.21
C PHE A 83 9.61 -11.47 4.82
N LEU A 84 8.96 -12.29 3.98
CA LEU A 84 8.63 -11.91 2.62
C LEU A 84 7.64 -10.75 2.59
N SER A 85 6.66 -10.74 3.50
CA SER A 85 5.69 -9.66 3.56
C SER A 85 6.35 -8.33 3.90
N ILE A 86 7.33 -8.34 4.80
CA ILE A 86 8.11 -7.16 5.13
C ILE A 86 8.88 -6.68 3.89
N LYS A 87 9.54 -7.61 3.21
CA LYS A 87 10.36 -7.27 2.05
C LYS A 87 9.54 -6.72 0.90
N ARG A 88 8.35 -7.26 0.68
CA ARG A 88 7.47 -6.76 -0.37
C ARG A 88 6.96 -5.37 -0.06
N ALA A 89 6.58 -5.10 1.19
CA ALA A 89 6.18 -3.75 1.59
C ALA A 89 7.33 -2.77 1.43
N GLU A 90 8.54 -3.16 1.82
CA GLU A 90 9.73 -2.32 1.65
C GLU A 90 10.03 -2.04 0.18
N SER A 91 9.81 -3.02 -0.67
CA SER A 91 10.04 -2.87 -2.11
C SER A 91 9.13 -1.81 -2.71
N VAL A 92 7.85 -1.81 -2.31
CA VAL A 92 6.89 -0.79 -2.75
C VAL A 92 7.30 0.57 -2.22
N LYS A 93 7.67 0.65 -0.94
CA LYS A 93 8.14 1.90 -0.34
C LYS A 93 9.34 2.46 -1.10
N LYS A 94 10.31 1.62 -1.38
CA LYS A 94 11.53 2.03 -2.08
C LYS A 94 11.22 2.54 -3.47
N TYR A 95 10.30 1.88 -4.17
CA TYR A 95 9.90 2.32 -5.50
C TYR A 95 9.30 3.71 -5.46
N LEU A 96 8.40 3.96 -4.49
CA LEU A 96 7.77 5.27 -4.36
C LEU A 96 8.78 6.35 -3.99
N ILE A 97 9.76 6.03 -3.16
CA ILE A 97 10.85 6.97 -2.86
C ILE A 97 11.61 7.32 -4.13
N ASN A 98 11.89 6.32 -4.96
CA ASN A 98 12.60 6.54 -6.22
C ASN A 98 11.78 7.39 -7.20
N LEU A 99 10.46 7.40 -7.08
CA LEU A 99 9.60 8.27 -7.87
C LEU A 99 9.55 9.70 -7.33
N GLY A 100 10.11 9.95 -6.17
CA GLY A 100 10.17 11.29 -5.59
C GLY A 100 9.32 11.50 -4.34
N VAL A 101 8.71 10.45 -3.80
CA VAL A 101 7.94 10.59 -2.55
C VAL A 101 8.92 10.68 -1.39
N ASP A 102 8.68 11.64 -0.49
CA ASP A 102 9.52 11.79 0.70
C ASP A 102 9.35 10.56 1.59
N LYS A 103 10.46 9.96 1.97
CA LYS A 103 10.44 8.74 2.79
C LYS A 103 9.75 8.94 4.13
N LYS A 104 9.71 10.17 4.64
CA LYS A 104 9.03 10.47 5.90
C LYS A 104 7.53 10.29 5.82
N ARG A 105 6.98 10.26 4.61
CA ARG A 105 5.56 10.08 4.38
C ARG A 105 5.17 8.62 4.25
N LEU A 106 6.15 7.71 4.23
CA LEU A 106 5.92 6.31 3.92
C LEU A 106 6.39 5.42 5.07
N GLU A 107 5.54 4.45 5.41
CA GLU A 107 5.89 3.43 6.39
C GLU A 107 5.57 2.08 5.77
N SER A 108 6.45 1.11 5.94
CA SER A 108 6.21 -0.24 5.44
C SER A 108 6.12 -1.23 6.60
N VAL A 109 5.17 -2.14 6.51
CA VAL A 109 4.88 -3.11 7.57
C VAL A 109 4.61 -4.47 6.92
N GLY A 110 5.14 -5.52 7.51
CA GLY A 110 4.82 -6.88 7.10
C GLY A 110 3.87 -7.51 8.07
N LYS A 111 2.73 -7.98 7.58
CA LYS A 111 1.69 -8.61 8.40
C LYS A 111 1.70 -10.13 8.28
N GLY A 112 2.48 -10.69 7.34
CA GLY A 112 2.47 -12.13 7.11
C GLY A 112 1.06 -12.62 6.83
N ASP A 113 0.64 -13.69 7.48
CA ASP A 113 -0.68 -14.28 7.29
C ASP A 113 -1.66 -13.89 8.42
N SER A 114 -1.32 -12.87 9.21
CA SER A 114 -2.08 -12.56 10.44
C SER A 114 -3.43 -11.91 10.20
N GLU A 115 -3.66 -11.32 9.01
CA GLU A 115 -4.90 -10.61 8.70
C GLU A 115 -5.44 -11.02 7.35
N PRO A 116 -5.96 -12.27 7.24
CA PRO A 116 -6.50 -12.73 5.96
C PRO A 116 -7.82 -12.02 5.65
N ILE A 117 -8.06 -11.81 4.35
CA ILE A 117 -9.35 -11.27 3.88
C ILE A 117 -10.24 -12.37 3.32
N ASP A 118 -9.71 -13.58 3.18
CA ASP A 118 -10.46 -14.74 2.71
C ASP A 118 -9.92 -15.97 3.42
N SER A 119 -10.59 -17.10 3.27
CA SER A 119 -10.07 -18.34 3.83
C SER A 119 -8.76 -18.73 3.14
N ASN A 120 -8.00 -19.63 3.75
CA ASN A 120 -6.80 -20.17 3.12
C ASN A 120 -7.03 -21.59 2.60
N ASP A 121 -8.31 -21.94 2.34
CA ASP A 121 -8.71 -23.32 2.06
C ASP A 121 -8.46 -23.75 0.61
N ASN A 122 -8.29 -22.80 -0.30
CA ASN A 122 -8.09 -23.14 -1.70
C ASN A 122 -7.18 -22.10 -2.36
N PRO A 123 -6.64 -22.43 -3.56
CA PRO A 123 -5.68 -21.53 -4.22
C PRO A 123 -6.22 -20.13 -4.53
N ILE A 124 -7.51 -20.02 -4.86
CA ILE A 124 -8.11 -18.72 -5.18
C ILE A 124 -8.17 -17.85 -3.92
N SER A 125 -8.63 -18.43 -2.81
CA SER A 125 -8.71 -17.71 -1.54
C SER A 125 -7.32 -17.30 -1.06
N ARG A 126 -6.33 -18.20 -1.19
CA ARG A 126 -4.96 -17.87 -0.79
C ARG A 126 -4.40 -16.74 -1.66
N ALA A 127 -4.72 -16.73 -2.95
CA ALA A 127 -4.26 -15.65 -3.83
C ALA A 127 -4.81 -14.29 -3.39
N ARG A 128 -6.03 -14.24 -2.87
CA ARG A 128 -6.59 -12.98 -2.36
C ARG A 128 -5.87 -12.50 -1.12
N ASN A 129 -5.35 -13.41 -0.32
CA ASN A 129 -4.62 -13.05 0.89
C ASN A 129 -3.21 -12.54 0.59
N ARG A 130 -2.63 -12.94 -0.54
CA ARG A 130 -1.32 -12.44 -0.97
C ARG A 130 -1.51 -11.09 -1.64
N ARG A 131 -1.43 -10.03 -0.84
CA ARG A 131 -1.75 -8.69 -1.32
C ARG A 131 -0.90 -7.64 -0.63
N VAL A 132 -0.89 -6.45 -1.20
CA VAL A 132 -0.44 -5.24 -0.53
C VAL A 132 -1.69 -4.43 -0.18
N GLN A 133 -1.71 -3.88 1.00
CA GLN A 133 -2.82 -3.05 1.45
C GLN A 133 -2.28 -1.72 1.92
N PHE A 134 -3.02 -0.65 1.65
CA PHE A 134 -2.57 0.69 2.00
C PHE A 134 -3.48 1.28 3.06
N LYS A 135 -2.88 1.91 4.05
CA LYS A 135 -3.60 2.71 5.05
C LYS A 135 -3.04 4.11 5.04
N THR A 136 -3.87 5.06 5.37
CA THR A 136 -3.46 6.45 5.39
C THR A 136 -3.48 6.95 6.83
N ASN A 137 -2.57 7.87 7.11
CA ASN A 137 -2.45 8.48 8.43
C ASN A 137 -2.36 10.00 8.21
N PHE A 138 -3.36 10.71 8.71
CA PHE A 138 -3.46 12.15 8.56
C PHE A 138 -3.64 12.79 9.93
N ASN A 139 -2.54 13.17 10.50
CA ASN A 139 -2.59 13.88 11.78
C ASN A 139 -2.23 15.33 11.61
#